data_08c14074a55b33925cacb095d8f78bf7
#
_entry.id   08c14074a55b33925cacb095d8f78bf7
#
_cell.length_a   1.000
_cell.length_b   1.000
_cell.length_c   1.000
_cell.angle_alpha   90.00
_cell.angle_beta   90.00
_cell.angle_gamma   90.00
#
_symmetry.space_group_name_H-M   'P 1'
#
loop_
_entity.id
_entity.type
_entity.pdbx_description
1 polymer ?
#
loop_
_entity_poly.entity_id
_entity_poly.type
_entity_poly.pdbx_seq_one_letter_code
_entity_poly.pdbx_strand_id
1 'polypeptide(L)'
;SNFLKEVQGSKVQPIEPVFIDYNKDMDQFAWNKDVPVLYKQNTTNDLFYLRYIFEMGNNNDKKLGTAAQYLRFLGTSDMTLEQLNSKFYGLACSFNVSPGDDRTYITLSGLNENLPQAIELFEKILADAQPDKTAYDNMVKNILKSRTDAKLNQMQNFIRLLTYAVYGKESATRNLLSTEELQNMNPSELTDRIHKLTSFKHRIMYYGPSSEQELTDVLNKYHKVPAQLQDIPAGKKFVMQPTPSNKVLIAPYEAKQIYMVQ
;
A
#
# COMPACT_ATOMS: atom_id res chain seq x y z
N SER A 1 -26.74 17.31 -34.59
CA SER A 1 -25.75 17.38 -35.66
C SER A 1 -25.78 16.07 -36.45
N ASN A 2 -25.48 16.09 -37.73
CA ASN A 2 -25.41 14.87 -38.57
C ASN A 2 -24.40 13.86 -37.97
N PHE A 3 -23.30 14.33 -37.42
CA PHE A 3 -22.32 13.52 -36.71
C PHE A 3 -22.95 12.69 -35.55
N LEU A 4 -23.82 13.31 -34.77
CA LEU A 4 -24.47 12.60 -33.65
C LEU A 4 -25.39 11.48 -34.15
N LYS A 5 -26.11 11.72 -35.25
CA LYS A 5 -26.97 10.70 -35.88
C LYS A 5 -26.15 9.54 -36.50
N GLU A 6 -25.00 9.86 -37.06
CA GLU A 6 -24.08 8.87 -37.63
C GLU A 6 -23.45 7.99 -36.52
N VAL A 7 -23.00 8.58 -35.42
CA VAL A 7 -22.47 7.85 -34.24
C VAL A 7 -23.58 7.01 -33.59
N GLN A 8 -24.79 7.53 -33.42
CA GLN A 8 -25.92 6.77 -32.86
C GLN A 8 -26.43 5.67 -33.79
N GLY A 9 -26.25 5.82 -35.09
CA GLY A 9 -26.61 4.82 -36.13
C GLY A 9 -25.52 3.78 -36.36
N SER A 10 -24.30 3.97 -35.86
CA SER A 10 -23.22 3.01 -36.03
C SER A 10 -23.51 1.73 -35.23
N LYS A 11 -23.51 0.57 -35.94
CA LYS A 11 -23.58 -0.73 -35.28
C LYS A 11 -22.24 -1.03 -34.61
N VAL A 12 -22.13 -0.77 -33.33
CA VAL A 12 -20.98 -1.22 -32.51
C VAL A 12 -21.17 -2.71 -32.27
N GLN A 13 -20.19 -3.53 -32.65
CA GLN A 13 -20.19 -4.93 -32.22
C GLN A 13 -20.01 -4.98 -30.69
N PRO A 14 -20.83 -5.75 -29.97
CA PRO A 14 -20.65 -5.93 -28.55
C PRO A 14 -19.27 -6.56 -28.28
N ILE A 15 -18.54 -5.97 -27.34
CA ILE A 15 -17.28 -6.55 -26.84
C ILE A 15 -17.68 -7.63 -25.85
N GLU A 16 -17.43 -8.88 -26.17
CA GLU A 16 -17.63 -9.98 -25.24
C GLU A 16 -16.61 -9.86 -24.12
N PRO A 17 -17.03 -9.88 -22.84
CA PRO A 17 -16.12 -9.79 -21.71
C PRO A 17 -15.26 -11.05 -21.64
N VAL A 18 -13.95 -10.87 -21.56
CA VAL A 18 -13.00 -11.94 -21.28
C VAL A 18 -12.69 -11.92 -19.79
N PHE A 19 -13.11 -12.95 -19.07
CA PHE A 19 -12.83 -13.11 -17.65
C PHE A 19 -11.51 -13.84 -17.44
N ILE A 20 -10.69 -13.34 -16.51
CA ILE A 20 -9.44 -14.00 -16.11
C ILE A 20 -9.79 -15.22 -15.25
N ASP A 21 -9.31 -16.39 -15.67
CA ASP A 21 -9.30 -17.61 -14.83
C ASP A 21 -7.90 -17.75 -14.20
N TYR A 22 -7.78 -17.42 -12.93
CA TYR A 22 -6.50 -17.44 -12.22
C TYR A 22 -5.79 -18.80 -12.21
N ASN A 23 -6.51 -19.89 -12.46
CA ASN A 23 -5.92 -21.23 -12.54
C ASN A 23 -5.39 -21.58 -13.93
N LYS A 24 -5.82 -20.86 -14.97
CA LYS A 24 -5.43 -21.11 -16.38
C LYS A 24 -4.57 -19.98 -16.95
N ASP A 25 -4.86 -18.74 -16.53
CA ASP A 25 -4.26 -17.55 -17.13
C ASP A 25 -3.01 -17.09 -16.36
N MET A 26 -2.72 -17.69 -15.21
CA MET A 26 -1.58 -17.36 -14.36
C MET A 26 -0.90 -18.65 -13.87
N ASP A 27 0.42 -18.65 -13.88
CA ASP A 27 1.22 -19.74 -13.33
C ASP A 27 1.44 -19.52 -11.83
N GLN A 28 1.52 -20.60 -11.06
CA GLN A 28 1.71 -20.57 -9.61
C GLN A 28 2.82 -21.54 -9.24
N PHE A 29 3.83 -21.04 -8.54
CA PHE A 29 4.91 -21.86 -8.00
C PHE A 29 5.34 -21.36 -6.63
N ALA A 30 6.14 -22.13 -5.92
CA ALA A 30 6.72 -21.73 -4.64
C ALA A 30 8.18 -21.33 -4.85
N TRP A 31 8.50 -20.07 -4.52
CA TRP A 31 9.88 -19.65 -4.36
C TRP A 31 10.31 -19.91 -2.90
N ASN A 32 11.50 -20.47 -2.71
CA ASN A 32 12.08 -20.70 -1.38
C ASN A 32 11.12 -21.37 -0.37
N LYS A 33 10.42 -22.44 -0.77
CA LYS A 33 9.49 -23.29 -0.01
C LYS A 33 8.25 -22.62 0.55
N ASP A 34 8.38 -21.40 1.12
CA ASP A 34 7.31 -20.77 1.92
C ASP A 34 6.74 -19.49 1.28
N VAL A 35 7.29 -19.04 0.15
CA VAL A 35 6.81 -17.85 -0.55
C VAL A 35 6.13 -18.22 -1.86
N PRO A 36 4.79 -18.22 -1.92
CA PRO A 36 4.05 -18.44 -3.16
C PRO A 36 4.31 -17.31 -4.16
N VAL A 37 4.52 -17.68 -5.41
CA VAL A 37 4.64 -16.75 -6.52
C VAL A 37 3.47 -16.93 -7.48
N LEU A 38 2.79 -15.86 -7.77
CA LEU A 38 1.80 -15.76 -8.83
C LEU A 38 2.48 -15.05 -10.02
N TYR A 39 2.61 -15.74 -11.13
CA TYR A 39 3.39 -15.32 -12.28
C TYR A 39 2.52 -15.21 -13.53
N LYS A 40 2.77 -14.17 -14.30
CA LYS A 40 2.26 -14.05 -15.66
C LYS A 40 3.29 -13.38 -16.54
N GLN A 41 3.66 -14.03 -17.66
CA GLN A 41 4.56 -13.41 -18.61
C GLN A 41 3.84 -12.29 -19.39
N ASN A 42 4.49 -11.12 -19.47
CA ASN A 42 4.06 -10.02 -20.31
C ASN A 42 4.71 -10.16 -21.70
N THR A 43 3.90 -10.41 -22.71
CA THR A 43 4.35 -10.54 -24.10
C THR A 43 4.00 -9.33 -24.96
N THR A 44 3.51 -8.25 -24.36
CA THR A 44 3.00 -7.08 -25.07
C THR A 44 3.92 -5.87 -25.04
N ASN A 45 4.74 -5.75 -24.01
CA ASN A 45 5.71 -4.64 -23.83
C ASN A 45 6.81 -5.04 -22.84
N ASP A 46 7.81 -4.18 -22.66
CA ASP A 46 8.98 -4.42 -21.82
C ASP A 46 8.83 -3.93 -20.38
N LEU A 47 7.60 -3.72 -19.90
CA LEU A 47 7.35 -3.28 -18.54
C LEU A 47 7.12 -4.46 -17.61
N PHE A 48 7.67 -4.35 -16.39
CA PHE A 48 7.39 -5.30 -15.33
C PHE A 48 6.62 -4.66 -14.16
N TYR A 49 5.91 -5.52 -13.46
CA TYR A 49 5.25 -5.28 -12.19
C TYR A 49 5.62 -6.41 -11.23
N LEU A 50 6.38 -6.10 -10.19
CA LEU A 50 6.68 -7.01 -9.09
C LEU A 50 6.00 -6.49 -7.83
N ARG A 51 5.30 -7.38 -7.12
CA ARG A 51 4.58 -7.02 -5.91
C ARG A 51 4.80 -8.04 -4.81
N TYR A 52 5.23 -7.58 -3.63
CA TYR A 52 5.17 -8.36 -2.40
C TYR A 52 3.85 -8.04 -1.70
N ILE A 53 3.13 -9.07 -1.30
CA ILE A 53 1.79 -8.97 -0.71
C ILE A 53 1.81 -9.61 0.67
N PHE A 54 1.62 -8.80 1.69
CA PHE A 54 1.50 -9.21 3.08
C PHE A 54 0.03 -9.14 3.49
N GLU A 55 -0.51 -10.21 4.07
CA GLU A 55 -1.84 -10.19 4.70
C GLU A 55 -1.76 -9.49 6.09
N MET A 56 -1.03 -8.39 6.14
CA MET A 56 -0.78 -7.56 7.31
C MET A 56 -0.96 -6.10 6.93
N GLY A 57 -1.77 -5.38 7.66
CA GLY A 57 -2.03 -3.95 7.45
C GLY A 57 -2.10 -3.17 8.76
N ASN A 58 -2.74 -2.02 8.73
CA ASN A 58 -2.88 -1.13 9.89
C ASN A 58 -3.68 -1.76 11.04
N ASN A 59 -4.53 -2.73 10.75
CA ASN A 59 -5.27 -3.48 11.77
C ASN A 59 -4.37 -4.46 12.53
N ASN A 60 -3.27 -4.92 11.94
CA ASN A 60 -2.28 -5.79 12.58
C ASN A 60 -1.19 -4.97 13.29
N ASP A 61 -0.74 -3.86 12.70
CA ASP A 61 0.19 -2.91 13.29
C ASP A 61 -0.18 -1.47 12.89
N LYS A 62 -0.77 -0.70 13.81
CA LYS A 62 -1.19 0.69 13.54
C LYS A 62 -0.06 1.66 13.17
N LYS A 63 1.20 1.27 13.40
CA LYS A 63 2.38 2.06 13.02
C LYS A 63 2.78 1.84 11.56
N LEU A 64 2.31 0.78 10.92
CA LEU A 64 2.77 0.37 9.60
C LEU A 64 2.50 1.43 8.53
N GLY A 65 1.30 2.04 8.53
CA GLY A 65 0.98 3.15 7.63
C GLY A 65 1.88 4.36 7.80
N THR A 66 2.20 4.70 9.05
CA THR A 66 3.13 5.80 9.36
C THR A 66 4.56 5.44 8.94
N ALA A 67 4.98 4.19 9.15
CA ALA A 67 6.30 3.69 8.70
C ALA A 67 6.47 3.79 7.19
N ALA A 68 5.46 3.35 6.42
CA ALA A 68 5.48 3.45 4.96
C ALA A 68 5.46 4.90 4.46
N GLN A 69 4.74 5.79 5.16
CA GLN A 69 4.78 7.21 4.85
C GLN A 69 6.14 7.83 5.15
N TYR A 70 6.77 7.44 6.26
CA TYR A 70 8.09 7.92 6.67
C TYR A 70 9.18 7.46 5.71
N LEU A 71 9.13 6.23 5.23
CA LEU A 71 10.11 5.68 4.27
C LEU A 71 10.32 6.56 3.05
N ARG A 72 9.30 7.30 2.61
CA ARG A 72 9.38 8.21 1.46
C ARG A 72 10.32 9.39 1.65
N PHE A 73 10.79 9.63 2.86
CA PHE A 73 11.68 10.73 3.22
C PHE A 73 13.08 10.27 3.63
N LEU A 74 13.37 8.97 3.49
CA LEU A 74 14.58 8.38 4.04
C LEU A 74 15.58 7.98 2.95
N GLY A 75 16.85 8.12 3.31
CA GLY A 75 17.98 7.52 2.61
C GLY A 75 18.37 6.17 3.24
N THR A 76 19.49 5.63 2.78
CA THR A 76 20.18 4.47 3.37
C THR A 76 21.49 4.93 4.04
N SER A 77 22.23 4.01 4.66
CA SER A 77 23.51 4.32 5.31
C SER A 77 24.57 4.93 4.37
N ASP A 78 24.46 4.68 3.06
CA ASP A 78 25.42 5.11 2.03
C ASP A 78 24.81 5.97 0.91
N MET A 79 23.50 6.23 0.92
CA MET A 79 22.82 7.05 -0.10
C MET A 79 21.79 7.98 0.52
N THR A 80 21.83 9.24 0.11
CA THR A 80 20.75 10.17 0.44
C THR A 80 19.46 9.84 -0.31
N LEU A 81 18.31 10.36 0.14
CA LEU A 81 17.04 10.24 -0.56
C LEU A 81 17.13 10.75 -2.02
N GLU A 82 17.84 11.86 -2.25
CA GLU A 82 18.02 12.41 -3.58
C GLU A 82 18.81 11.48 -4.50
N GLN A 83 19.88 10.84 -3.97
CA GLN A 83 20.65 9.85 -4.71
C GLN A 83 19.82 8.61 -5.03
N LEU A 84 18.98 8.13 -4.09
CA LEU A 84 18.07 7.01 -4.32
C LEU A 84 17.06 7.34 -5.43
N ASN A 85 16.42 8.49 -5.35
CA ASN A 85 15.45 8.95 -6.35
C ASN A 85 16.10 9.10 -7.73
N SER A 86 17.31 9.65 -7.79
CA SER A 86 18.08 9.78 -9.04
C SER A 86 18.41 8.41 -9.65
N LYS A 87 18.79 7.43 -8.83
CA LYS A 87 19.04 6.06 -9.30
C LYS A 87 17.78 5.40 -9.84
N PHE A 88 16.66 5.46 -9.11
CA PHE A 88 15.38 4.92 -9.61
C PHE A 88 14.93 5.58 -10.91
N TYR A 89 15.09 6.89 -11.01
CA TYR A 89 14.80 7.62 -12.23
C TYR A 89 15.69 7.16 -13.39
N GLY A 90 16.99 7.01 -13.17
CA GLY A 90 17.94 6.51 -14.18
C GLY A 90 17.64 5.07 -14.64
N LEU A 91 17.05 4.24 -13.77
CA LEU A 91 16.60 2.90 -14.10
C LEU A 91 15.20 2.89 -14.77
N ALA A 92 14.54 4.03 -14.94
CA ALA A 92 13.14 4.12 -15.34
C ALA A 92 12.24 3.19 -14.51
N CYS A 93 12.51 3.09 -13.21
CA CYS A 93 11.79 2.25 -12.25
C CYS A 93 11.25 3.10 -11.09
N SER A 94 10.25 2.59 -10.43
CA SER A 94 9.66 3.19 -9.23
C SER A 94 9.21 2.13 -8.24
N PHE A 95 9.21 2.49 -6.95
CA PHE A 95 8.66 1.63 -5.92
C PHE A 95 7.64 2.36 -5.06
N ASN A 96 6.76 1.61 -4.42
CA ASN A 96 5.79 2.13 -3.46
C ASN A 96 5.47 1.09 -2.38
N VAL A 97 5.34 1.56 -1.14
CA VAL A 97 4.85 0.76 0.00
C VAL A 97 3.49 1.30 0.41
N SER A 98 2.45 0.48 0.30
CA SER A 98 1.05 0.87 0.49
C SER A 98 0.36 -0.05 1.51
N PRO A 99 0.41 0.27 2.80
CA PRO A 99 -0.38 -0.41 3.80
C PRO A 99 -1.86 0.00 3.70
N GLY A 100 -2.72 -1.00 3.58
CA GLY A 100 -4.16 -0.87 3.80
C GLY A 100 -4.54 -1.27 5.23
N ASP A 101 -5.81 -1.57 5.45
CA ASP A 101 -6.29 -2.01 6.76
C ASP A 101 -5.79 -3.42 7.11
N ASP A 102 -5.91 -4.37 6.17
CA ASP A 102 -5.62 -5.80 6.37
C ASP A 102 -4.49 -6.33 5.49
N ARG A 103 -3.97 -5.50 4.57
CA ARG A 103 -2.93 -5.90 3.60
C ARG A 103 -1.93 -4.78 3.38
N THR A 104 -0.69 -5.17 3.15
CA THR A 104 0.35 -4.26 2.67
C THR A 104 0.85 -4.73 1.31
N TYR A 105 0.89 -3.81 0.38
CA TYR A 105 1.48 -4.02 -0.94
C TYR A 105 2.80 -3.26 -1.04
N ILE A 106 3.84 -3.97 -1.39
CA ILE A 106 5.10 -3.39 -1.83
C ILE A 106 5.18 -3.63 -3.33
N THR A 107 5.25 -2.57 -4.11
CA THR A 107 5.24 -2.65 -5.57
C THR A 107 6.50 -2.02 -6.13
N LEU A 108 7.17 -2.74 -7.00
CA LEU A 108 8.27 -2.28 -7.83
C LEU A 108 7.83 -2.42 -9.30
N SER A 109 8.04 -1.38 -10.11
CA SER A 109 7.64 -1.39 -11.51
C SER A 109 8.58 -0.55 -12.37
N GLY A 110 8.69 -0.88 -13.65
CA GLY A 110 9.51 -0.15 -14.60
C GLY A 110 9.92 -0.97 -15.81
N LEU A 111 11.05 -0.61 -16.44
CA LEU A 111 11.62 -1.34 -17.56
C LEU A 111 12.27 -2.63 -17.09
N ASN A 112 11.92 -3.76 -17.74
CA ASN A 112 12.34 -5.09 -17.32
C ASN A 112 13.85 -5.33 -17.45
N GLU A 113 14.53 -4.69 -18.39
CA GLU A 113 15.99 -4.76 -18.50
C GLU A 113 16.71 -4.30 -17.22
N ASN A 114 16.07 -3.43 -16.43
CA ASN A 114 16.58 -2.88 -15.19
C ASN A 114 16.03 -3.60 -13.93
N LEU A 115 15.25 -4.68 -14.09
CA LEU A 115 14.65 -5.42 -12.98
C LEU A 115 15.69 -5.86 -11.92
N PRO A 116 16.87 -6.44 -12.28
CA PRO A 116 17.84 -6.85 -11.27
C PRO A 116 18.37 -5.69 -10.43
N GLN A 117 18.73 -4.58 -11.07
CA GLN A 117 19.26 -3.39 -10.38
C GLN A 117 18.18 -2.69 -9.55
N ALA A 118 16.95 -2.67 -10.04
CA ALA A 118 15.82 -2.07 -9.34
C ALA A 118 15.46 -2.88 -8.08
N ILE A 119 15.46 -4.23 -8.15
CA ILE A 119 15.25 -5.10 -6.97
C ILE A 119 16.41 -4.91 -5.97
N GLU A 120 17.65 -4.91 -6.42
CA GLU A 120 18.81 -4.70 -5.54
C GLU A 120 18.69 -3.39 -4.74
N LEU A 121 18.39 -2.30 -5.44
CA LEU A 121 18.20 -0.98 -4.81
C LEU A 121 17.01 -0.96 -3.85
N PHE A 122 15.92 -1.58 -4.24
CA PHE A 122 14.69 -1.65 -3.48
C PHE A 122 14.85 -2.49 -2.19
N GLU A 123 15.45 -3.69 -2.29
CA GLU A 123 15.75 -4.54 -1.13
C GLU A 123 16.71 -3.84 -0.16
N LYS A 124 17.66 -3.07 -0.69
CA LYS A 124 18.54 -2.25 0.13
C LYS A 124 17.78 -1.21 0.94
N ILE A 125 16.81 -0.52 0.33
CA ILE A 125 15.97 0.45 1.06
C ILE A 125 15.17 -0.25 2.16
N LEU A 126 14.59 -1.41 1.87
CA LEU A 126 13.84 -2.17 2.88
C LEU A 126 14.71 -2.62 4.04
N ALA A 127 15.98 -2.96 3.79
CA ALA A 127 16.89 -3.48 4.80
C ALA A 127 17.69 -2.40 5.55
N ASP A 128 17.87 -1.20 4.97
CA ASP A 128 18.86 -0.22 5.43
C ASP A 128 18.34 1.24 5.45
N ALA A 129 17.01 1.46 5.41
CA ALA A 129 16.47 2.80 5.54
C ALA A 129 16.89 3.43 6.89
N GLN A 130 17.56 4.59 6.85
CA GLN A 130 18.09 5.23 8.05
C GLN A 130 17.10 6.23 8.64
N PRO A 131 16.89 6.24 9.96
CA PRO A 131 16.01 7.21 10.59
C PRO A 131 16.61 8.62 10.51
N ASP A 132 15.76 9.59 10.14
CA ASP A 132 16.07 11.03 10.11
C ASP A 132 15.06 11.78 10.99
N LYS A 133 15.54 12.32 12.08
CA LYS A 133 14.70 13.06 13.07
C LYS A 133 14.03 14.27 12.43
N THR A 134 14.71 15.00 11.58
CA THR A 134 14.18 16.21 10.93
C THR A 134 13.06 15.85 9.95
N ALA A 135 13.27 14.82 9.14
CA ALA A 135 12.24 14.30 8.25
C ALA A 135 11.02 13.79 9.01
N TYR A 136 11.25 13.10 10.15
CA TYR A 136 10.19 12.64 11.03
C TYR A 136 9.35 13.79 11.59
N ASP A 137 9.99 14.80 12.19
CA ASP A 137 9.31 15.95 12.79
C ASP A 137 8.48 16.72 11.76
N ASN A 138 9.00 16.89 10.54
CA ASN A 138 8.27 17.51 9.44
C ASN A 138 7.07 16.66 8.99
N MET A 139 7.23 15.34 8.91
CA MET A 139 6.13 14.43 8.59
C MET A 139 5.03 14.51 9.67
N VAL A 140 5.39 14.45 10.96
CA VAL A 140 4.43 14.56 12.07
C VAL A 140 3.68 15.88 12.02
N LYS A 141 4.37 17.00 11.81
CA LYS A 141 3.76 18.33 11.64
C LYS A 141 2.73 18.32 10.50
N ASN A 142 3.07 17.72 9.37
CA ASN A 142 2.16 17.62 8.22
C ASN A 142 0.94 16.73 8.53
N ILE A 143 1.13 15.60 9.22
CA ILE A 143 0.04 14.72 9.68
C ILE A 143 -0.92 15.50 10.60
N LEU A 144 -0.40 16.20 11.58
CA LEU A 144 -1.22 16.95 12.54
C LEU A 144 -1.96 18.11 11.87
N LYS A 145 -1.30 18.83 10.95
CA LYS A 145 -1.93 19.85 10.13
C LYS A 145 -3.07 19.26 9.29
N SER A 146 -2.83 18.17 8.57
CA SER A 146 -3.85 17.49 7.76
C SER A 146 -5.05 17.04 8.60
N ARG A 147 -4.83 16.56 9.85
CA ARG A 147 -5.91 16.21 10.78
C ARG A 147 -6.74 17.42 11.19
N THR A 148 -6.11 18.58 11.35
CA THR A 148 -6.80 19.84 11.66
C THR A 148 -7.60 20.32 10.45
N ASP A 149 -6.98 20.34 9.28
CA ASP A 149 -7.64 20.75 8.02
C ASP A 149 -8.84 19.83 7.67
N ALA A 150 -8.72 18.53 7.94
CA ALA A 150 -9.81 17.57 7.72
C ALA A 150 -11.08 17.89 8.55
N LYS A 151 -10.95 18.55 9.71
CA LYS A 151 -12.10 19.00 10.50
C LYS A 151 -12.88 20.15 9.84
N LEU A 152 -12.24 20.84 8.91
CA LEU A 152 -12.85 21.93 8.12
C LEU A 152 -13.60 21.39 6.88
N ASN A 153 -13.57 20.09 6.63
CA ASN A 153 -14.24 19.48 5.49
C ASN A 153 -15.54 18.81 5.94
N GLN A 154 -16.67 19.37 5.49
CA GLN A 154 -18.01 18.91 5.88
C GLN A 154 -18.25 17.42 5.51
N MET A 155 -17.89 17.01 4.29
CA MET A 155 -18.09 15.64 3.84
C MET A 155 -17.26 14.64 4.66
N GLN A 156 -16.02 14.97 4.97
CA GLN A 156 -15.18 14.11 5.83
C GLN A 156 -15.74 13.98 7.25
N ASN A 157 -16.28 15.07 7.82
CA ASN A 157 -16.93 15.01 9.12
C ASN A 157 -18.19 14.16 9.08
N PHE A 158 -18.98 14.26 7.99
CA PHE A 158 -20.15 13.42 7.78
C PHE A 158 -19.80 11.94 7.66
N ILE A 159 -18.79 11.58 6.86
CA ILE A 159 -18.29 10.19 6.75
C ILE A 159 -17.83 9.66 8.11
N ARG A 160 -17.15 10.48 8.91
CA ARG A 160 -16.74 10.10 10.27
C ARG A 160 -17.93 9.88 11.21
N LEU A 161 -18.99 10.70 11.08
CA LEU A 161 -20.23 10.52 11.82
C LEU A 161 -20.92 9.21 11.43
N LEU A 162 -21.00 8.90 10.13
CA LEU A 162 -21.53 7.62 9.63
C LEU A 162 -20.72 6.44 10.17
N THR A 163 -19.41 6.52 10.10
CA THR A 163 -18.53 5.46 10.65
C THR A 163 -18.75 5.27 12.16
N TYR A 164 -18.92 6.38 12.88
CA TYR A 164 -19.23 6.31 14.31
C TYR A 164 -20.63 5.73 14.56
N ALA A 165 -21.62 6.04 13.72
CA ALA A 165 -22.95 5.47 13.82
C ALA A 165 -22.95 3.95 13.70
N VAL A 166 -22.11 3.42 12.79
CA VAL A 166 -22.01 1.99 12.50
C VAL A 166 -21.15 1.25 13.53
N TYR A 167 -19.98 1.79 13.88
CA TYR A 167 -18.95 1.07 14.67
C TYR A 167 -18.77 1.63 16.08
N GLY A 168 -19.38 2.77 16.42
CA GLY A 168 -19.14 3.43 17.70
C GLY A 168 -17.72 3.99 17.84
N LYS A 169 -17.17 3.89 19.04
CA LYS A 169 -15.83 4.42 19.37
C LYS A 169 -14.70 3.59 18.74
N GLU A 170 -14.93 2.31 18.47
CA GLU A 170 -13.95 1.36 17.95
C GLU A 170 -14.19 1.16 16.44
N SER A 171 -13.40 1.83 15.61
CA SER A 171 -13.49 1.71 14.16
C SER A 171 -12.11 1.75 13.51
N ALA A 172 -11.97 1.18 12.31
CA ALA A 172 -10.72 1.18 11.56
C ALA A 172 -10.21 2.62 11.30
N THR A 173 -11.10 3.56 11.00
CA THR A 173 -10.75 4.96 10.77
C THR A 173 -10.19 5.68 12.01
N ARG A 174 -10.36 5.10 13.19
CA ARG A 174 -9.81 5.59 14.46
C ARG A 174 -8.60 4.79 14.95
N ASN A 175 -8.26 3.71 14.29
CA ASN A 175 -7.08 2.88 14.59
C ASN A 175 -5.79 3.55 14.08
N LEU A 176 -5.57 4.78 14.48
CA LEU A 176 -4.43 5.62 14.09
C LEU A 176 -3.61 5.99 15.31
N LEU A 177 -2.34 6.33 15.10
CA LEU A 177 -1.49 6.88 16.14
C LEU A 177 -2.08 8.20 16.65
N SER A 178 -2.18 8.36 17.95
CA SER A 178 -2.60 9.61 18.60
C SER A 178 -1.56 10.72 18.35
N THR A 179 -1.92 11.97 18.68
CA THR A 179 -0.97 13.09 18.65
C THR A 179 0.21 12.85 19.59
N GLU A 180 -0.08 12.37 20.80
CA GLU A 180 0.93 12.07 21.82
C GLU A 180 1.86 10.93 21.37
N GLU A 181 1.31 9.83 20.81
CA GLU A 181 2.11 8.73 20.26
C GLU A 181 3.03 9.22 19.15
N LEU A 182 2.55 10.08 18.24
CA LEU A 182 3.38 10.65 17.17
C LEU A 182 4.48 11.56 17.71
N GLN A 183 4.19 12.40 18.72
CA GLN A 183 5.16 13.34 19.27
C GLN A 183 6.25 12.69 20.12
N ASN A 184 5.93 11.56 20.78
CA ASN A 184 6.83 10.86 21.68
C ASN A 184 7.53 9.65 21.07
N MET A 185 7.22 9.30 19.80
CA MET A 185 7.79 8.12 19.14
C MET A 185 9.25 8.34 18.75
N ASN A 186 10.08 7.33 18.97
CA ASN A 186 11.40 7.27 18.38
C ASN A 186 11.28 6.91 16.88
N PRO A 187 11.81 7.73 15.95
CA PRO A 187 11.75 7.44 14.52
C PRO A 187 12.29 6.06 14.11
N SER A 188 13.27 5.53 14.84
CA SER A 188 13.82 4.18 14.59
C SER A 188 12.78 3.08 14.73
N GLU A 189 11.73 3.27 15.54
CA GLU A 189 10.63 2.31 15.64
C GLU A 189 9.89 2.11 14.31
N LEU A 190 9.88 3.11 13.43
CA LEU A 190 9.25 3.04 12.12
C LEU A 190 10.17 2.36 11.10
N THR A 191 11.47 2.69 11.11
CA THR A 191 12.43 2.01 10.22
C THR A 191 12.57 0.53 10.58
N ASP A 192 12.57 0.17 11.86
CA ASP A 192 12.60 -1.22 12.32
C ASP A 192 11.43 -2.06 11.78
N ARG A 193 10.25 -1.44 11.58
CA ARG A 193 9.10 -2.13 10.97
C ARG A 193 9.31 -2.41 9.50
N ILE A 194 9.89 -1.45 8.79
CA ILE A 194 10.23 -1.62 7.37
C ILE A 194 11.31 -2.70 7.22
N HIS A 195 12.38 -2.67 8.04
CA HIS A 195 13.45 -3.66 8.00
C HIS A 195 12.98 -5.09 8.27
N LYS A 196 11.95 -5.25 9.12
CA LYS A 196 11.37 -6.56 9.47
C LYS A 196 10.28 -7.02 8.53
N LEU A 197 9.82 -6.18 7.59
CA LEU A 197 8.62 -6.48 6.82
C LEU A 197 8.78 -7.78 6.01
N THR A 198 9.89 -7.96 5.31
CA THR A 198 10.17 -9.17 4.52
C THR A 198 10.40 -10.43 5.36
N SER A 199 10.49 -10.31 6.69
CA SER A 199 10.56 -11.48 7.58
C SER A 199 9.20 -12.15 7.85
N PHE A 200 8.10 -11.50 7.53
CA PHE A 200 6.76 -12.06 7.66
C PHE A 200 6.36 -12.89 6.44
N LYS A 201 5.43 -13.84 6.66
CA LYS A 201 4.80 -14.58 5.57
C LYS A 201 4.19 -13.61 4.55
N HIS A 202 4.54 -13.82 3.29
CA HIS A 202 4.07 -13.01 2.17
C HIS A 202 4.02 -13.86 0.90
N ARG A 203 3.45 -13.30 -0.14
CA ARG A 203 3.47 -13.87 -1.50
C ARG A 203 3.98 -12.83 -2.48
N ILE A 204 4.50 -13.30 -3.59
CA ILE A 204 4.99 -12.48 -4.68
C ILE A 204 4.01 -12.57 -5.84
N MET A 205 3.77 -11.47 -6.50
CA MET A 205 3.08 -11.41 -7.79
C MET A 205 4.02 -10.74 -8.79
N TYR A 206 4.18 -11.37 -9.95
CA TYR A 206 4.97 -10.82 -11.04
C TYR A 206 4.15 -10.82 -12.34
N TYR A 207 4.22 -9.71 -13.03
CA TYR A 207 3.78 -9.54 -14.40
C TYR A 207 4.87 -8.79 -15.16
N GLY A 208 5.54 -9.44 -16.10
CA GLY A 208 6.65 -8.84 -16.84
C GLY A 208 7.23 -9.79 -17.88
N PRO A 209 8.15 -9.31 -18.73
CA PRO A 209 8.74 -10.10 -19.81
C PRO A 209 9.64 -11.25 -19.38
N SER A 210 10.29 -11.15 -18.19
CA SER A 210 11.22 -12.20 -17.71
C SER A 210 10.51 -13.54 -17.55
N SER A 211 11.20 -14.61 -17.94
CA SER A 211 10.75 -15.98 -17.67
C SER A 211 10.73 -16.30 -16.16
N GLU A 212 10.06 -17.38 -15.77
CA GLU A 212 10.05 -17.85 -14.38
C GLU A 212 11.45 -18.11 -13.82
N GLN A 213 12.34 -18.65 -14.65
CA GLN A 213 13.72 -18.93 -14.25
C GLN A 213 14.49 -17.63 -14.00
N GLU A 214 14.42 -16.66 -14.90
CA GLU A 214 15.07 -15.36 -14.74
C GLU A 214 14.56 -14.63 -13.50
N LEU A 215 13.23 -14.63 -13.26
CA LEU A 215 12.64 -14.07 -12.04
C LEU A 215 13.18 -14.78 -10.79
N THR A 216 13.20 -16.11 -10.81
CA THR A 216 13.71 -16.93 -9.70
C THR A 216 15.16 -16.62 -9.38
N ASP A 217 16.01 -16.49 -10.40
CA ASP A 217 17.43 -16.16 -10.24
C ASP A 217 17.62 -14.77 -9.62
N VAL A 218 16.85 -13.78 -10.05
CA VAL A 218 16.87 -12.43 -9.49
C VAL A 218 16.39 -12.43 -8.04
N LEU A 219 15.29 -13.13 -7.73
CA LEU A 219 14.80 -13.26 -6.35
C LEU A 219 15.82 -13.97 -5.45
N ASN A 220 16.45 -15.07 -5.90
CA ASN A 220 17.49 -15.79 -5.16
C ASN A 220 18.68 -14.89 -4.82
N LYS A 221 19.03 -13.99 -5.73
CA LYS A 221 20.16 -13.09 -5.55
C LYS A 221 19.84 -11.96 -4.56
N TYR A 222 18.70 -11.34 -4.67
CA TYR A 222 18.41 -10.05 -4.02
C TYR A 222 17.35 -10.11 -2.92
N HIS A 223 16.29 -10.91 -3.07
CA HIS A 223 15.23 -11.00 -2.06
C HIS A 223 15.69 -11.86 -0.87
N LYS A 224 16.02 -11.21 0.23
CA LYS A 224 16.51 -11.88 1.43
C LYS A 224 15.39 -12.05 2.45
N VAL A 225 15.16 -13.31 2.79
CA VAL A 225 14.19 -13.70 3.83
C VAL A 225 14.86 -14.61 4.85
N PRO A 226 14.44 -14.64 6.11
CA PRO A 226 14.96 -15.56 7.10
C PRO A 226 14.62 -17.02 6.73
N ALA A 227 15.35 -17.98 7.30
CA ALA A 227 15.11 -19.42 7.07
C ALA A 227 13.69 -19.86 7.44
N GLN A 228 13.05 -19.17 8.38
CA GLN A 228 11.66 -19.36 8.78
C GLN A 228 10.95 -18.00 8.80
N LEU A 229 9.89 -17.88 8.02
CA LEU A 229 9.05 -16.70 8.00
C LEU A 229 8.15 -16.64 9.25
N GLN A 230 7.98 -15.43 9.78
CA GLN A 230 7.12 -15.17 10.91
C GLN A 230 5.63 -15.19 10.47
N ASP A 231 4.78 -15.68 11.34
CA ASP A 231 3.34 -15.56 11.16
C ASP A 231 2.89 -14.10 11.28
N ILE A 232 1.86 -13.76 10.52
CA ILE A 232 1.25 -12.44 10.59
C ILE A 232 0.60 -12.25 11.97
N PRO A 233 0.88 -11.15 12.68
CA PRO A 233 0.21 -10.85 13.95
C PRO A 233 -1.31 -10.74 13.76
N ALA A 234 -2.08 -11.13 14.78
CA ALA A 234 -3.53 -11.02 14.72
C ALA A 234 -3.98 -9.56 14.51
N GLY A 235 -4.86 -9.36 13.52
CA GLY A 235 -5.43 -8.04 13.24
C GLY A 235 -6.57 -7.69 14.19
N LYS A 236 -6.68 -6.39 14.54
CA LYS A 236 -7.82 -5.87 15.27
C LYS A 236 -9.08 -5.96 14.40
N LYS A 237 -10.14 -6.54 14.94
CA LYS A 237 -11.44 -6.63 14.26
C LYS A 237 -12.38 -5.55 14.76
N PHE A 238 -13.09 -4.89 13.84
CA PHE A 238 -14.09 -3.87 14.14
C PHE A 238 -15.46 -4.45 13.86
N VAL A 239 -16.33 -4.41 14.87
CA VAL A 239 -17.67 -5.02 14.81
C VAL A 239 -18.72 -3.91 14.74
N MET A 240 -19.67 -4.04 13.84
CA MET A 240 -20.82 -3.14 13.77
C MET A 240 -21.61 -3.20 15.07
N GLN A 241 -21.99 -2.02 15.56
CA GLN A 241 -22.79 -1.91 16.77
C GLN A 241 -24.24 -2.30 16.48
N PRO A 242 -24.91 -3.03 17.38
CA PRO A 242 -26.33 -3.30 17.23
C PRO A 242 -27.14 -2.00 17.36
N THR A 243 -28.26 -1.92 16.62
CA THR A 243 -29.19 -0.79 16.69
C THR A 243 -30.51 -1.23 17.36
N PRO A 244 -30.53 -1.38 18.68
CA PRO A 244 -31.70 -1.92 19.39
C PRO A 244 -32.86 -0.92 19.48
N SER A 245 -32.64 0.33 19.15
CA SER A 245 -33.65 1.43 19.13
C SER A 245 -33.27 2.48 18.11
N ASN A 246 -34.25 3.25 17.67
CA ASN A 246 -34.01 4.39 16.78
C ASN A 246 -33.09 5.41 17.44
N LYS A 247 -32.04 5.83 16.71
CA LYS A 247 -31.08 6.84 17.17
C LYS A 247 -30.89 7.88 16.08
N VAL A 248 -30.80 9.14 16.48
CA VAL A 248 -30.40 10.25 15.63
C VAL A 248 -29.08 10.76 16.13
N LEU A 249 -28.08 10.77 15.27
CA LEU A 249 -26.75 11.28 15.55
C LEU A 249 -26.56 12.58 14.77
N ILE A 250 -26.19 13.65 15.47
CA ILE A 250 -26.02 14.97 14.89
C ILE A 250 -24.61 15.45 15.21
N ALA A 251 -23.87 15.85 14.17
CA ALA A 251 -22.62 16.59 14.30
C ALA A 251 -22.87 18.03 13.83
N PRO A 252 -22.79 19.02 14.72
CA PRO A 252 -22.93 20.43 14.34
C PRO A 252 -21.80 20.82 13.39
N TYR A 253 -22.15 21.50 12.31
CA TYR A 253 -21.19 22.03 11.36
C TYR A 253 -21.75 23.31 10.73
N GLU A 254 -20.95 24.36 10.64
CA GLU A 254 -21.34 25.62 10.05
C GLU A 254 -21.32 25.52 8.52
N ALA A 255 -22.46 25.17 7.92
CA ALA A 255 -22.63 25.05 6.47
C ALA A 255 -24.05 25.40 6.03
N LYS A 256 -24.19 25.72 4.74
CA LYS A 256 -25.47 26.01 4.11
C LYS A 256 -26.29 24.76 3.74
N GLN A 257 -25.66 23.59 3.74
CA GLN A 257 -26.29 22.32 3.35
C GLN A 257 -26.20 21.32 4.50
N ILE A 258 -27.21 20.46 4.60
CA ILE A 258 -27.27 19.35 5.56
C ILE A 258 -27.09 18.06 4.79
N TYR A 259 -26.22 17.19 5.27
CA TYR A 259 -26.12 15.81 4.83
C TYR A 259 -26.88 14.91 5.79
N MET A 260 -27.69 14.01 5.24
CA MET A 260 -28.45 13.03 6.01
C MET A 260 -28.39 11.67 5.31
N VAL A 261 -28.24 10.62 6.08
CA VAL A 261 -28.38 9.22 5.67
C VAL A 261 -29.28 8.52 6.67
N GLN A 262 -30.18 7.68 6.14
CA GLN A 262 -31.07 6.82 6.90
C GLN A 262 -30.78 5.36 6.57
#